data_8c364b563682755bb96ee44ed7acf717
#
_entry.id   8c364b563682755bb96ee44ed7acf717
#
_cell.length_a   1.000
_cell.length_b   1.000
_cell.length_c   1.000
_cell.angle_alpha   90.00
_cell.angle_beta   90.00
_cell.angle_gamma   90.00
#
_symmetry.space_group_name_H-M   'P 1'
#
loop_
_entity.id
_entity.type
_entity.pdbx_description
1 polymer ?
#
loop_
_entity_poly.entity_id
_entity_poly.type
_entity_poly.pdbx_seq_one_letter_code
_entity_poly.pdbx_strand_id
1 'polypeptide(L)'
;KAGEEEWAEKVNQIRIYSGEKYEAVSEAAAGTICAVTGLTKTYPGEGLGIEEESILPVLEPVRSVKLVLPKEIPVAVMLPKLKQLEEENPELHIVYREETGEILIKLMGEVQLEILQKLVKERYGVVVDFGEEKIIYKETIRNTVEGVGHFEPLRHYAEVHLLLEPGERGSGLCFQTDCSEDILDKNWQRLIL
;
A
#
# COMPACT_ATOMS: atom_id res chain seq x y z
N LYS A 1 -4.19 13.33 -10.76
CA LYS A 1 -3.49 14.04 -9.68
C LYS A 1 -3.31 13.09 -8.51
N ALA A 2 -2.10 12.64 -8.26
CA ALA A 2 -1.78 11.93 -7.03
C ALA A 2 -1.19 12.97 -6.05
N GLY A 3 -1.98 13.48 -5.12
CA GLY A 3 -1.56 14.56 -4.22
C GLY A 3 -1.20 15.85 -4.98
N GLU A 4 0.02 16.36 -4.78
CA GLU A 4 0.52 17.58 -5.43
C GLU A 4 1.16 17.32 -6.82
N GLU A 5 1.33 16.05 -7.24
CA GLU A 5 1.92 15.71 -8.54
C GLU A 5 0.87 15.61 -9.64
N GLU A 6 1.06 16.41 -10.68
CA GLU A 6 0.28 16.29 -11.93
C GLU A 6 1.03 15.40 -12.91
N TRP A 7 0.34 14.44 -13.48
CA TRP A 7 0.88 13.56 -14.52
C TRP A 7 -0.11 13.39 -15.66
N ALA A 8 0.39 13.03 -16.84
CA ALA A 8 -0.44 12.74 -17.99
C ALA A 8 0.09 11.49 -18.69
N GLU A 9 -0.81 10.58 -19.01
CA GLU A 9 -0.53 9.36 -19.75
C GLU A 9 -1.48 9.22 -20.93
N LYS A 10 -1.03 8.47 -21.94
CA LYS A 10 -1.81 8.27 -23.15
C LYS A 10 -2.77 7.09 -22.99
N VAL A 11 -4.05 7.36 -23.20
CA VAL A 11 -5.06 6.30 -23.33
C VAL A 11 -4.82 5.50 -24.61
N ASN A 12 -4.68 4.18 -24.49
CA ASN A 12 -4.50 3.28 -25.63
C ASN A 12 -5.83 2.81 -26.21
N GLN A 13 -6.77 2.39 -25.35
CA GLN A 13 -8.09 1.92 -25.75
C GLN A 13 -9.13 2.29 -24.71
N ILE A 14 -10.35 2.51 -25.19
CA ILE A 14 -11.55 2.57 -24.35
C ILE A 14 -12.37 1.32 -24.66
N ARG A 15 -12.79 0.60 -23.62
CA ARG A 15 -13.52 -0.67 -23.75
C ARG A 15 -14.82 -0.61 -22.96
N ILE A 16 -15.91 -1.03 -23.58
CA ILE A 16 -17.19 -1.20 -22.90
C ILE A 16 -17.40 -2.73 -22.74
N TYR A 17 -17.53 -3.16 -21.50
CA TYR A 17 -17.67 -4.58 -21.17
C TYR A 17 -19.13 -5.00 -21.09
N SER A 18 -19.41 -6.22 -21.60
CA SER A 18 -20.66 -6.94 -21.41
C SER A 18 -20.34 -8.37 -20.98
N GLY A 19 -20.32 -8.60 -19.65
CA GLY A 19 -19.78 -9.82 -19.06
C GLY A 19 -18.28 -9.94 -19.30
N GLU A 20 -17.80 -11.06 -19.83
CA GLU A 20 -16.38 -11.29 -20.15
C GLU A 20 -15.95 -10.69 -21.49
N LYS A 21 -16.89 -10.27 -22.32
CA LYS A 21 -16.60 -9.69 -23.64
C LYS A 21 -16.59 -8.17 -23.58
N TYR A 22 -15.78 -7.57 -24.42
CA TYR A 22 -15.76 -6.13 -24.56
C TYR A 22 -15.80 -5.69 -26.02
N GLU A 23 -16.26 -4.48 -26.22
CA GLU A 23 -16.18 -3.73 -27.46
C GLU A 23 -15.22 -2.55 -27.28
N ALA A 24 -14.28 -2.40 -28.22
CA ALA A 24 -13.39 -1.26 -28.22
C ALA A 24 -14.07 -0.09 -28.95
N VAL A 25 -14.16 1.05 -28.28
CA VAL A 25 -14.80 2.26 -28.81
C VAL A 25 -13.79 3.40 -28.90
N SER A 26 -14.04 4.35 -29.81
CA SER A 26 -13.21 5.54 -29.96
C SER A 26 -13.53 6.63 -28.94
N GLU A 27 -14.75 6.61 -28.43
CA GLU A 27 -15.24 7.59 -27.45
C GLU A 27 -16.29 6.97 -26.55
N ALA A 28 -16.39 7.44 -25.32
CA ALA A 28 -17.44 7.10 -24.37
C ALA A 28 -18.10 8.39 -23.87
N ALA A 29 -19.43 8.43 -23.94
CA ALA A 29 -20.17 9.58 -23.44
C ALA A 29 -20.14 9.66 -21.92
N ALA A 30 -20.28 10.86 -21.36
CA ALA A 30 -20.40 11.07 -19.92
C ALA A 30 -21.54 10.22 -19.33
N GLY A 31 -21.26 9.57 -18.20
CA GLY A 31 -22.17 8.61 -17.55
C GLY A 31 -22.03 7.17 -18.05
N THR A 32 -21.17 6.88 -19.04
CA THR A 32 -20.89 5.51 -19.51
C THR A 32 -19.79 4.88 -18.66
N ILE A 33 -20.04 3.68 -18.16
CA ILE A 33 -19.02 2.89 -17.49
C ILE A 33 -18.14 2.23 -18.55
N CYS A 34 -16.87 2.53 -18.55
CA CYS A 34 -15.90 1.97 -19.49
C CYS A 34 -14.57 1.67 -18.79
N ALA A 35 -13.80 0.77 -19.37
CA ALA A 35 -12.43 0.53 -18.97
C ALA A 35 -11.47 1.26 -19.92
N VAL A 36 -10.48 1.91 -19.33
CA VAL A 36 -9.43 2.62 -20.06
C VAL A 36 -8.12 1.88 -19.88
N THR A 37 -7.38 1.70 -20.98
CA THR A 37 -6.07 1.04 -20.95
C THR A 37 -4.95 2.01 -21.31
N GLY A 38 -3.75 1.75 -20.77
CA GLY A 38 -2.55 2.56 -21.04
C GLY A 38 -2.15 3.47 -19.89
N LEU A 39 -2.95 3.53 -18.83
CA LEU A 39 -2.63 4.27 -17.60
C LEU A 39 -1.90 3.33 -16.63
N THR A 40 -0.75 3.75 -16.13
CA THR A 40 0.10 2.93 -15.24
C THR A 40 0.24 3.51 -13.84
N LYS A 41 -0.10 4.79 -13.68
CA LYS A 41 0.03 5.51 -12.39
C LYS A 41 -1.28 5.65 -11.64
N THR A 42 -2.40 5.22 -12.23
CA THR A 42 -3.73 5.32 -11.61
C THR A 42 -3.92 4.31 -10.50
N TYR A 43 -4.67 4.69 -9.50
CA TYR A 43 -5.11 3.83 -8.40
C TYR A 43 -6.64 3.90 -8.22
N PRO A 44 -7.26 2.89 -7.58
CA PRO A 44 -8.70 2.92 -7.33
C PRO A 44 -9.11 4.11 -6.46
N GLY A 45 -10.14 4.86 -6.92
CA GLY A 45 -10.62 6.05 -6.24
C GLY A 45 -9.98 7.36 -6.71
N GLU A 46 -8.97 7.30 -7.57
CA GLU A 46 -8.38 8.50 -8.14
C GLU A 46 -9.30 9.15 -9.17
N GLY A 47 -9.48 10.46 -9.05
CA GLY A 47 -10.18 11.28 -10.04
C GLY A 47 -9.30 11.56 -11.24
N LEU A 48 -9.83 11.36 -12.46
CA LEU A 48 -9.12 11.61 -13.71
C LEU A 48 -9.68 12.84 -14.42
N GLY A 49 -8.80 13.69 -14.93
CA GLY A 49 -9.17 14.92 -15.65
C GLY A 49 -9.72 15.98 -14.71
N ILE A 50 -11.02 16.25 -14.80
CA ILE A 50 -11.72 17.24 -13.98
C ILE A 50 -12.44 16.62 -12.76
N GLU A 51 -12.46 15.30 -12.67
CA GLU A 51 -13.09 14.59 -11.55
C GLU A 51 -12.26 14.76 -10.27
N GLU A 52 -12.96 14.87 -9.13
CA GLU A 52 -12.34 14.89 -7.82
C GLU A 52 -12.06 13.47 -7.35
N GLU A 53 -11.08 13.32 -6.46
CA GLU A 53 -10.80 12.04 -5.81
C GLU A 53 -12.00 11.56 -5.02
N SER A 54 -12.29 10.26 -5.10
CA SER A 54 -13.30 9.68 -4.24
C SER A 54 -12.79 9.59 -2.80
N ILE A 55 -13.73 9.68 -1.85
CA ILE A 55 -13.41 9.53 -0.44
C ILE A 55 -12.86 8.12 -0.21
N LEU A 56 -11.62 8.04 0.27
CA LEU A 56 -11.02 6.76 0.67
C LEU A 56 -11.84 6.11 1.78
N PRO A 57 -11.91 4.77 1.84
CA PRO A 57 -12.60 4.07 2.92
C PRO A 57 -12.06 4.51 4.27
N VAL A 58 -12.93 4.94 5.17
CA VAL A 58 -12.58 5.38 6.53
C VAL A 58 -12.21 4.19 7.42
N LEU A 59 -12.63 2.99 7.02
CA LEU A 59 -12.39 1.78 7.79
C LEU A 59 -11.00 1.23 7.51
N GLU A 60 -10.20 1.13 8.56
CA GLU A 60 -8.90 0.50 8.52
C GLU A 60 -8.97 -0.98 8.93
N PRO A 61 -8.14 -1.84 8.33
CA PRO A 61 -8.09 -3.24 8.74
C PRO A 61 -7.62 -3.38 10.19
N VAL A 62 -8.34 -4.18 10.95
CA VAL A 62 -8.08 -4.42 12.40
C VAL A 62 -7.46 -5.78 12.68
N ARG A 63 -7.39 -6.65 11.67
CA ARG A 63 -6.91 -8.03 11.79
C ARG A 63 -5.80 -8.29 10.78
N SER A 64 -4.85 -9.13 11.17
CA SER A 64 -3.76 -9.59 10.31
C SER A 64 -3.70 -11.11 10.35
N VAL A 65 -3.65 -11.72 9.19
CA VAL A 65 -3.60 -13.18 9.02
C VAL A 65 -2.41 -13.54 8.15
N LYS A 66 -1.73 -14.63 8.51
CA LYS A 66 -0.66 -15.20 7.68
C LYS A 66 -1.27 -15.98 6.52
N LEU A 67 -0.88 -15.64 5.29
CA LEU A 67 -1.19 -16.45 4.11
C LEU A 67 -0.22 -17.63 4.04
N VAL A 68 -0.76 -18.83 3.89
CA VAL A 68 0.01 -20.07 3.75
C VAL A 68 -0.09 -20.55 2.32
N LEU A 69 1.04 -20.54 1.61
CA LEU A 69 1.14 -21.07 0.26
C LEU A 69 1.42 -22.58 0.28
N PRO A 70 0.95 -23.32 -0.73
CA PRO A 70 1.43 -24.69 -0.97
C PRO A 70 2.95 -24.73 -1.13
N LYS A 71 3.59 -25.79 -0.63
CA LYS A 71 5.06 -25.92 -0.63
C LYS A 71 5.70 -25.85 -2.02
N GLU A 72 4.94 -26.23 -3.04
CA GLU A 72 5.37 -26.24 -4.45
C GLU A 72 5.40 -24.85 -5.08
N ILE A 73 4.80 -23.86 -4.43
CA ILE A 73 4.68 -22.50 -4.99
C ILE A 73 5.61 -21.54 -4.25
N PRO A 74 6.67 -21.04 -4.92
CA PRO A 74 7.57 -20.07 -4.32
C PRO A 74 6.86 -18.73 -4.04
N VAL A 75 7.16 -18.11 -2.91
CA VAL A 75 6.66 -16.77 -2.55
C VAL A 75 6.95 -15.74 -3.65
N ALA A 76 8.14 -15.78 -4.25
CA ALA A 76 8.55 -14.86 -5.30
C ALA A 76 7.63 -14.90 -6.55
N VAL A 77 7.00 -16.05 -6.82
CA VAL A 77 6.07 -16.21 -7.94
C VAL A 77 4.67 -15.72 -7.57
N MET A 78 4.26 -15.93 -6.32
CA MET A 78 2.91 -15.59 -5.87
C MET A 78 2.77 -14.14 -5.42
N LEU A 79 3.80 -13.56 -4.82
CA LEU A 79 3.75 -12.20 -4.28
C LEU A 79 3.36 -11.13 -5.31
N PRO A 80 3.91 -11.10 -6.56
CA PRO A 80 3.47 -10.14 -7.57
C PRO A 80 1.99 -10.29 -7.94
N LYS A 81 1.47 -11.52 -7.97
CA LYS A 81 0.06 -11.80 -8.26
C LYS A 81 -0.86 -11.33 -7.14
N LEU A 82 -0.42 -11.51 -5.89
CA LEU A 82 -1.14 -10.99 -4.73
C LEU A 82 -1.13 -9.47 -4.69
N LYS A 83 0.00 -8.84 -5.05
CA LYS A 83 0.09 -7.38 -5.17
C LYS A 83 -0.84 -6.83 -6.25
N GLN A 84 -1.00 -7.54 -7.36
CA GLN A 84 -1.99 -7.18 -8.38
C GLN A 84 -3.43 -7.23 -7.82
N LEU A 85 -3.76 -8.21 -6.97
CA LEU A 85 -5.07 -8.26 -6.31
C LEU A 85 -5.26 -7.09 -5.32
N GLU A 86 -4.18 -6.66 -4.65
CA GLU A 86 -4.19 -5.48 -3.78
C GLU A 86 -4.45 -4.19 -4.56
N GLU A 87 -3.85 -4.04 -5.76
CA GLU A 87 -4.11 -2.89 -6.64
C GLU A 87 -5.59 -2.80 -7.06
N GLU A 88 -6.23 -3.94 -7.30
CA GLU A 88 -7.66 -4.00 -7.64
C GLU A 88 -8.58 -3.80 -6.42
N ASN A 89 -8.11 -4.18 -5.23
CA ASN A 89 -8.85 -4.14 -3.97
C ASN A 89 -8.00 -3.47 -2.88
N PRO A 90 -8.00 -2.14 -2.79
CA PRO A 90 -7.15 -1.39 -1.85
C PRO A 90 -7.38 -1.72 -0.37
N GLU A 91 -8.50 -2.37 -0.06
CA GLU A 91 -8.81 -2.85 1.30
C GLU A 91 -7.95 -4.07 1.70
N LEU A 92 -7.34 -4.76 0.73
CA LEU A 92 -6.43 -5.87 0.96
C LEU A 92 -5.03 -5.28 1.14
N HIS A 93 -4.57 -5.19 2.38
CA HIS A 93 -3.20 -4.78 2.64
C HIS A 93 -2.30 -6.02 2.76
N ILE A 94 -1.48 -6.26 1.75
CA ILE A 94 -0.58 -7.40 1.66
C ILE A 94 0.84 -6.96 2.02
N VAL A 95 1.36 -7.48 3.12
CA VAL A 95 2.69 -7.16 3.63
C VAL A 95 3.56 -8.42 3.57
N TYR A 96 4.68 -8.33 2.88
CA TYR A 96 5.71 -9.36 2.90
C TYR A 96 6.80 -8.98 3.91
N ARG A 97 7.06 -9.89 4.86
CA ARG A 97 8.15 -9.75 5.82
C ARG A 97 9.36 -10.56 5.34
N GLU A 98 10.38 -9.87 4.90
CA GLU A 98 11.61 -10.51 4.39
C GLU A 98 12.34 -11.32 5.46
N GLU A 99 12.34 -10.84 6.71
CA GLU A 99 13.01 -11.49 7.83
C GLU A 99 12.45 -12.89 8.14
N THR A 100 11.13 -13.07 8.02
CA THR A 100 10.44 -14.34 8.32
C THR A 100 9.99 -15.09 7.07
N GLY A 101 10.07 -14.45 5.88
CA GLY A 101 9.54 -14.99 4.64
C GLY A 101 8.01 -15.14 4.63
N GLU A 102 7.30 -14.41 5.48
CA GLU A 102 5.86 -14.53 5.68
C GLU A 102 5.10 -13.47 4.89
N ILE A 103 4.00 -13.90 4.27
CA ILE A 103 3.01 -12.99 3.68
C ILE A 103 1.90 -12.78 4.71
N LEU A 104 1.68 -11.55 5.11
CA LEU A 104 0.61 -11.15 5.99
C LEU A 104 -0.43 -10.38 5.20
N ILE A 105 -1.70 -10.66 5.47
CA ILE A 105 -2.84 -9.95 4.89
C ILE A 105 -3.57 -9.26 6.03
N LYS A 106 -3.75 -7.96 5.88
CA LYS A 106 -4.57 -7.18 6.81
C LYS A 106 -5.98 -7.10 6.25
N LEU A 107 -6.98 -7.32 7.09
CA LEU A 107 -8.38 -7.41 6.69
C LEU A 107 -9.31 -6.92 7.81
N MET A 108 -10.57 -6.69 7.45
CA MET A 108 -11.61 -6.24 8.37
C MET A 108 -12.45 -7.40 8.92
N GLY A 109 -12.52 -8.54 8.20
CA GLY A 109 -13.34 -9.67 8.64
C GLY A 109 -13.11 -10.96 7.85
N GLU A 110 -13.67 -12.05 8.35
CA GLU A 110 -13.51 -13.43 7.81
C GLU A 110 -14.02 -13.58 6.37
N VAL A 111 -15.07 -12.87 6.01
CA VAL A 111 -15.65 -12.93 4.65
C VAL A 111 -14.64 -12.52 3.58
N GLN A 112 -13.73 -11.58 3.90
CA GLN A 112 -12.68 -11.17 2.97
C GLN A 112 -11.67 -12.30 2.72
N LEU A 113 -11.42 -13.18 3.70
CA LEU A 113 -10.55 -14.36 3.52
C LEU A 113 -11.15 -15.35 2.54
N GLU A 114 -12.44 -15.64 2.66
CA GLU A 114 -13.15 -16.55 1.76
C GLU A 114 -13.15 -16.01 0.32
N ILE A 115 -13.41 -14.71 0.16
CA ILE A 115 -13.36 -14.04 -1.15
C ILE A 115 -11.95 -14.12 -1.73
N LEU A 116 -10.91 -13.81 -0.94
CA LEU A 116 -9.53 -13.86 -1.40
C LEU A 116 -9.11 -15.28 -1.79
N GLN A 117 -9.46 -16.29 -0.99
CA GLN A 117 -9.18 -17.69 -1.30
C GLN A 117 -9.80 -18.10 -2.64
N LYS A 118 -11.07 -17.71 -2.86
CA LYS A 118 -11.78 -17.95 -4.10
C LYS A 118 -11.13 -17.25 -5.29
N LEU A 119 -10.79 -15.97 -5.16
CA LEU A 119 -10.12 -15.19 -6.22
C LEU A 119 -8.76 -15.78 -6.59
N VAL A 120 -7.94 -16.14 -5.62
CA VAL A 120 -6.63 -16.74 -5.85
C VAL A 120 -6.78 -18.09 -6.57
N LYS A 121 -7.76 -18.89 -6.16
CA LYS A 121 -8.04 -20.18 -6.82
C LYS A 121 -8.54 -20.00 -8.25
N GLU A 122 -9.48 -19.09 -8.49
CA GLU A 122 -10.08 -18.86 -9.81
C GLU A 122 -9.08 -18.26 -10.81
N ARG A 123 -8.28 -17.27 -10.37
CA ARG A 123 -7.35 -16.58 -11.27
C ARG A 123 -6.02 -17.30 -11.48
N TYR A 124 -5.51 -17.92 -10.41
CA TYR A 124 -4.15 -18.48 -10.42
C TYR A 124 -4.09 -19.99 -10.28
N GLY A 125 -5.23 -20.64 -10.05
CA GLY A 125 -5.32 -22.09 -9.86
C GLY A 125 -4.67 -22.58 -8.55
N VAL A 126 -4.42 -21.68 -7.60
CA VAL A 126 -3.72 -21.95 -6.34
C VAL A 126 -4.71 -21.96 -5.19
N VAL A 127 -4.69 -23.03 -4.40
CA VAL A 127 -5.44 -23.07 -3.13
C VAL A 127 -4.52 -22.59 -2.03
N VAL A 128 -4.90 -21.51 -1.37
CA VAL A 128 -4.17 -20.93 -0.24
C VAL A 128 -4.91 -21.22 1.05
N ASP A 129 -4.16 -21.35 2.14
CA ASP A 129 -4.69 -21.46 3.49
C ASP A 129 -4.31 -20.24 4.31
N PHE A 130 -4.95 -20.07 5.46
CA PHE A 130 -4.69 -18.98 6.37
C PHE A 130 -4.27 -19.53 7.73
N GLY A 131 -3.23 -18.92 8.30
CA GLY A 131 -2.75 -19.23 9.62
C GLY A 131 -3.54 -18.52 10.72
N GLU A 132 -2.92 -18.41 11.89
CA GLU A 132 -3.52 -17.73 13.02
C GLU A 132 -3.78 -16.27 12.74
N GLU A 133 -4.95 -15.82 13.14
CA GLU A 133 -5.37 -14.44 13.07
C GLU A 133 -4.82 -13.66 14.28
N LYS A 134 -4.33 -12.45 14.01
CA LYS A 134 -3.83 -11.55 15.05
C LYS A 134 -4.51 -10.18 14.94
N ILE A 135 -4.86 -9.61 16.07
CA ILE A 135 -5.37 -8.24 16.14
C ILE A 135 -4.22 -7.27 15.88
N ILE A 136 -4.46 -6.26 15.04
CA ILE A 136 -3.50 -5.19 14.80
C ILE A 136 -3.66 -4.16 15.91
N TYR A 137 -2.66 -4.09 16.78
CA TYR A 137 -2.59 -3.06 17.81
C TYR A 137 -1.92 -1.82 17.24
N LYS A 138 -2.44 -0.66 17.62
CA LYS A 138 -1.78 0.63 17.40
C LYS A 138 -1.23 1.12 18.73
N GLU A 139 -0.03 1.64 18.69
CA GLU A 139 0.68 2.14 19.86
C GLU A 139 0.88 3.65 19.75
N THR A 140 0.96 4.31 20.88
CA THR A 140 1.38 5.70 20.99
C THR A 140 2.18 5.87 22.26
N ILE A 141 2.99 6.91 22.31
CA ILE A 141 3.76 7.30 23.48
C ILE A 141 2.93 8.25 24.35
N ARG A 142 3.16 8.25 25.67
CA ARG A 142 2.47 9.13 26.60
C ARG A 142 3.20 10.45 26.83
N ASN A 143 4.52 10.39 26.80
CA ASN A 143 5.39 11.52 27.12
C ASN A 143 6.41 11.68 26.01
N THR A 144 6.97 12.85 25.87
CA THR A 144 8.12 13.12 25.03
C THR A 144 9.30 12.25 25.49
N VAL A 145 9.92 11.53 24.56
CA VAL A 145 11.08 10.65 24.80
C VAL A 145 12.13 10.89 23.72
N GLU A 146 13.39 10.76 24.09
CA GLU A 146 14.50 10.82 23.14
C GLU A 146 15.02 9.43 22.83
N GLY A 147 15.20 9.14 21.54
CA GLY A 147 15.86 7.95 21.04
C GLY A 147 17.16 8.33 20.33
N VAL A 148 18.25 7.62 20.61
CA VAL A 148 19.56 7.88 20.01
C VAL A 148 20.01 6.67 19.23
N GLY A 149 20.35 6.88 17.96
CA GLY A 149 21.01 5.93 17.09
C GLY A 149 22.46 6.32 16.86
N HIS A 150 23.39 5.41 17.08
CA HIS A 150 24.82 5.62 16.90
C HIS A 150 25.41 4.53 16.00
N PHE A 151 26.23 4.95 15.02
CA PHE A 151 26.89 4.03 14.11
C PHE A 151 28.33 4.52 13.81
N GLU A 152 29.30 3.72 14.18
CA GLU A 152 30.73 4.05 14.03
C GLU A 152 31.58 2.89 13.52
N PRO A 153 31.36 2.38 12.29
CA PRO A 153 32.27 1.41 11.69
C PRO A 153 33.36 2.08 10.84
N LEU A 154 34.61 1.66 11.00
CA LEU A 154 35.70 1.86 10.02
C LEU A 154 35.95 3.31 9.50
N ARG A 155 35.85 4.34 10.32
CA ARG A 155 35.97 5.78 9.97
C ARG A 155 34.68 6.45 9.50
N HIS A 156 33.56 5.80 9.56
CA HIS A 156 32.27 6.43 9.35
C HIS A 156 31.63 6.70 10.71
N TYR A 157 31.18 7.90 10.94
CA TYR A 157 30.47 8.28 12.16
C TYR A 157 29.12 8.85 11.78
N ALA A 158 28.08 8.33 12.38
CA ALA A 158 26.73 8.90 12.30
C ALA A 158 26.03 8.77 13.66
N GLU A 159 25.48 9.86 14.15
CA GLU A 159 24.66 9.88 15.34
C GLU A 159 23.40 10.67 15.08
N VAL A 160 22.25 10.07 15.39
CA VAL A 160 20.94 10.67 15.19
C VAL A 160 20.18 10.64 16.49
N HIS A 161 19.71 11.80 16.92
CA HIS A 161 18.81 12.00 18.04
C HIS A 161 17.41 12.25 17.52
N LEU A 162 16.46 11.39 17.89
CA LEU A 162 15.05 11.54 17.54
C LEU A 162 14.27 11.90 18.81
N LEU A 163 13.66 13.08 18.81
CA LEU A 163 12.70 13.47 19.82
C LEU A 163 11.31 13.00 19.38
N LEU A 164 10.76 12.02 20.10
CA LEU A 164 9.43 11.49 19.82
C LEU A 164 8.43 12.19 20.74
N GLU A 165 7.43 12.83 20.16
CA GLU A 165 6.38 13.53 20.87
C GLU A 165 5.03 12.89 20.63
N PRO A 166 4.12 12.85 21.63
CA PRO A 166 2.78 12.34 21.43
C PRO A 166 1.98 13.26 20.52
N GLY A 167 1.42 12.73 19.43
CA GLY A 167 0.51 13.45 18.54
C GLY A 167 -0.96 13.20 18.86
N GLU A 168 -1.84 13.89 18.16
CA GLU A 168 -3.29 13.65 18.26
C GLU A 168 -3.67 12.27 17.69
N ARG A 169 -4.73 11.70 18.22
CA ARG A 169 -5.21 10.39 17.77
C ARG A 169 -5.61 10.44 16.29
N GLY A 170 -4.95 9.63 15.47
CA GLY A 170 -5.20 9.56 14.03
C GLY A 170 -4.37 10.52 13.19
N SER A 171 -3.47 11.32 13.80
CA SER A 171 -2.58 12.24 13.07
C SER A 171 -1.52 11.53 12.22
N GLY A 172 -1.32 10.22 12.43
CA GLY A 172 -0.23 9.49 11.78
C GLY A 172 1.15 9.89 12.32
N LEU A 173 2.18 9.69 11.51
CA LEU A 173 3.54 10.11 11.80
C LEU A 173 3.83 11.43 11.10
N CYS A 174 4.23 12.43 11.88
CA CYS A 174 4.71 13.72 11.37
C CYS A 174 6.19 13.87 11.69
N PHE A 175 6.99 14.24 10.69
CA PHE A 175 8.42 14.44 10.85
C PHE A 175 8.75 15.93 10.71
N GLN A 176 9.59 16.41 11.60
CA GLN A 176 10.16 17.75 11.55
C GLN A 176 11.64 17.67 11.90
N THR A 177 12.41 18.66 11.47
CA THR A 177 13.81 18.79 11.85
C THR A 177 14.01 20.08 12.64
N ASP A 178 14.73 20.00 13.73
CA ASP A 178 15.20 21.16 14.53
C ASP A 178 16.70 21.41 14.27
N CYS A 179 17.31 20.65 13.40
CA CYS A 179 18.72 20.78 13.04
C CYS A 179 18.91 21.92 12.03
N SER A 180 19.80 22.89 12.38
CA SER A 180 20.16 23.98 11.46
C SER A 180 20.81 23.45 10.20
N GLU A 181 20.51 24.07 9.04
CA GLU A 181 21.17 23.77 7.76
C GLU A 181 22.67 24.11 7.79
N ASP A 182 23.12 24.98 8.67
CA ASP A 182 24.53 25.28 8.89
C ASP A 182 25.30 24.13 9.57
N ILE A 183 24.59 23.28 10.32
CA ILE A 183 25.16 22.11 11.00
C ILE A 183 25.08 20.86 10.11
N LEU A 184 23.93 20.64 9.47
CA LEU A 184 23.70 19.52 8.58
C LEU A 184 22.90 19.98 7.36
N ASP A 185 23.49 19.84 6.17
CA ASP A 185 22.87 20.20 4.91
C ASP A 185 21.49 19.51 4.75
N LYS A 186 20.54 20.24 4.17
CA LYS A 186 19.15 19.81 3.99
C LYS A 186 19.00 18.46 3.24
N ASN A 187 19.92 18.16 2.36
CA ASN A 187 19.87 16.88 1.64
C ASN A 187 20.14 15.70 2.57
N TRP A 188 21.04 15.87 3.54
CA TRP A 188 21.30 14.85 4.55
C TRP A 188 20.16 14.72 5.54
N GLN A 189 19.55 15.84 5.94
CA GLN A 189 18.39 15.83 6.83
C GLN A 189 17.22 15.02 6.23
N ARG A 190 16.99 15.14 4.90
CA ARG A 190 15.95 14.38 4.19
C ARG A 190 16.19 12.88 4.11
N LEU A 191 17.42 12.42 4.28
CA LEU A 191 17.77 10.99 4.28
C LEU A 191 17.49 10.31 5.62
N ILE A 192 17.20 11.07 6.68
CA ILE A 192 16.89 10.55 8.01
C ILE A 192 15.41 10.18 8.11
N LEU A 193 14.55 10.68 7.24
CA LEU A 193 13.09 10.52 7.23
C LEU A 193 12.64 9.28 6.48
#